data_1e03c754a12b35437529d995adb13e26
#
_entry.id   1e03c754a12b35437529d995adb13e26
#
_cell.length_a   1.000
_cell.length_b   1.000
_cell.length_c   1.000
_cell.angle_alpha   90.00
_cell.angle_beta   90.00
_cell.angle_gamma   90.00
#
_symmetry.space_group_name_H-M   'P 1'
#
loop_
_entity.id
_entity.type
_entity.pdbx_description
1 polymer ?
#
loop_
_entity_poly.entity_id
_entity_poly.type
_entity_poly.pdbx_seq_one_letter_code
_entity_poly.pdbx_strand_id
1 'polypeptide(L)'
;LTALNRFLQEKNGSKMAFLDGAPPERLCQPIVEYITSRGGEVHMHSPLRQINLNEDSTVKSFTIASLNENEKKELTADAYVSAMPVDLFKLMIPKQWKGLDTFSKLDGLNGVPVINIHLWFDKKLTDIDHLLFSRSPLLSVYADMSITCKEYEDPNRSMLELVFAPAKDWINKSDQDIVDATMEELKKLFPTHFMGDNKTNLRKYKVVKTPRSVYKAVTGCQELRPSQKSPIKNFFLAGDYTMQKYLASMEGAVLSGKLCAESINKEYCKIPQNVS
;
A
#
# COMPACT_ATOMS: atom_id res chain seq x y z
N LEU A 1 4.05 -3.88 19.11
CA LEU A 1 4.23 -2.98 20.26
C LEU A 1 3.53 -1.63 20.04
N THR A 2 3.73 -0.97 18.89
CA THR A 2 3.15 0.36 18.61
C THR A 2 1.62 0.35 18.63
N ALA A 3 0.98 -0.64 18.00
CA ALA A 3 -0.48 -0.79 18.03
C ALA A 3 -0.98 -1.07 19.44
N LEU A 4 -0.29 -1.90 20.22
CA LEU A 4 -0.65 -2.22 21.58
C LEU A 4 -0.50 -1.01 22.51
N ASN A 5 0.57 -0.23 22.35
CA ASN A 5 0.76 1.01 23.10
C ASN A 5 -0.37 2.01 22.81
N ARG A 6 -0.74 2.18 21.54
CA ARG A 6 -1.83 3.06 21.15
C ARG A 6 -3.16 2.60 21.75
N PHE A 7 -3.43 1.29 21.68
CA PHE A 7 -4.60 0.68 22.28
C PHE A 7 -4.72 0.91 23.79
N LEU A 8 -3.61 0.85 24.52
CA LEU A 8 -3.59 0.95 25.97
C LEU A 8 -3.42 2.39 26.49
N GLN A 9 -2.75 3.28 25.75
CA GLN A 9 -2.31 4.58 26.26
C GLN A 9 -3.10 5.76 25.68
N GLU A 10 -3.71 5.63 24.50
CA GLU A 10 -4.43 6.73 23.88
C GLU A 10 -5.93 6.66 24.17
N LYS A 11 -6.53 7.83 24.45
CA LYS A 11 -7.99 7.96 24.55
C LYS A 11 -8.61 7.52 23.22
N ASN A 12 -9.52 6.54 23.24
CA ASN A 12 -10.10 5.89 22.07
C ASN A 12 -9.11 5.09 21.18
N GLY A 13 -7.91 4.78 21.65
CA GLY A 13 -6.91 4.01 20.92
C GLY A 13 -7.34 2.59 20.51
N SER A 14 -8.39 2.04 21.17
CA SER A 14 -9.02 0.76 20.86
C SER A 14 -10.11 0.86 19.79
N LYS A 15 -10.54 2.07 19.42
CA LYS A 15 -11.58 2.24 18.38
C LYS A 15 -10.97 2.00 17.00
N MET A 16 -11.60 1.15 16.25
CA MET A 16 -11.34 0.93 14.83
C MET A 16 -12.34 1.74 14.00
N ALA A 17 -11.87 2.28 12.89
CA ALA A 17 -12.69 2.98 11.93
C ALA A 17 -12.42 2.43 10.53
N PHE A 18 -13.47 2.41 9.70
CA PHE A 18 -13.40 2.07 8.29
C PHE A 18 -13.66 3.33 7.45
N LEU A 19 -13.14 3.31 6.22
CA LEU A 19 -13.68 4.19 5.20
C LEU A 19 -15.09 3.71 4.86
N ASP A 20 -16.04 4.63 4.75
CA ASP A 20 -17.45 4.33 4.41
C ASP A 20 -17.67 4.11 2.91
N GLY A 21 -16.62 3.99 2.16
CA GLY A 21 -16.60 3.81 0.72
C GLY A 21 -15.23 3.44 0.18
N ALA A 22 -15.10 3.36 -1.15
CA ALA A 22 -13.90 2.91 -1.80
C ALA A 22 -12.71 3.87 -1.56
N PRO A 23 -11.49 3.34 -1.34
CA PRO A 23 -10.30 4.17 -1.08
C PRO A 23 -9.98 5.21 -2.15
N PRO A 24 -10.18 4.97 -3.46
CA PRO A 24 -9.96 6.00 -4.47
C PRO A 24 -10.76 7.28 -4.20
N GLU A 25 -12.04 7.16 -3.90
CA GLU A 25 -12.95 8.28 -3.70
C GLU A 25 -12.81 8.92 -2.32
N ARG A 26 -12.57 8.10 -1.28
CA ARG A 26 -12.52 8.58 0.11
C ARG A 26 -11.16 9.08 0.55
N LEU A 27 -10.09 8.55 -0.03
CA LEU A 27 -8.71 8.86 0.38
C LEU A 27 -7.92 9.56 -0.72
N CYS A 28 -7.94 9.04 -1.96
CA CYS A 28 -7.06 9.55 -3.02
C CYS A 28 -7.62 10.82 -3.66
N GLN A 29 -8.89 10.83 -4.02
CA GLN A 29 -9.51 11.97 -4.71
C GLN A 29 -9.41 13.29 -3.94
N PRO A 30 -9.66 13.38 -2.62
CA PRO A 30 -9.46 14.62 -1.86
C PRO A 30 -8.01 15.13 -1.89
N ILE A 31 -7.02 14.23 -1.95
CA ILE A 31 -5.61 14.60 -2.06
C ILE A 31 -5.32 15.17 -3.44
N VAL A 32 -5.86 14.56 -4.50
CA VAL A 32 -5.73 15.07 -5.88
C VAL A 32 -6.33 16.47 -5.98
N GLU A 33 -7.55 16.66 -5.48
CA GLU A 33 -8.24 17.95 -5.48
C GLU A 33 -7.44 19.03 -4.70
N TYR A 34 -6.87 18.65 -3.58
CA TYR A 34 -6.01 19.55 -2.80
C TYR A 34 -4.76 19.97 -3.60
N ILE A 35 -4.10 19.05 -4.30
CA ILE A 35 -2.94 19.33 -5.14
C ILE A 35 -3.32 20.25 -6.30
N THR A 36 -4.37 19.91 -7.05
CA THR A 36 -4.79 20.66 -8.24
C THR A 36 -5.31 22.04 -7.91
N SER A 37 -6.02 22.21 -6.77
CA SER A 37 -6.46 23.55 -6.31
C SER A 37 -5.32 24.51 -5.98
N ARG A 38 -4.09 24.01 -5.87
CA ARG A 38 -2.88 24.78 -5.63
C ARG A 38 -1.96 24.89 -6.86
N GLY A 39 -2.47 24.54 -8.03
CA GLY A 39 -1.72 24.59 -9.29
C GLY A 39 -0.77 23.43 -9.52
N GLY A 40 -0.84 22.37 -8.68
CA GLY A 40 -0.12 21.13 -8.92
C GLY A 40 -0.86 20.23 -9.93
N GLU A 41 -0.18 19.23 -10.44
CA GLU A 41 -0.73 18.29 -11.42
C GLU A 41 -0.58 16.84 -10.95
N VAL A 42 -1.55 16.00 -11.32
CA VAL A 42 -1.51 14.56 -11.09
C VAL A 42 -1.71 13.85 -12.42
N HIS A 43 -0.68 13.17 -12.90
CA HIS A 43 -0.68 12.45 -14.17
C HIS A 43 -0.89 10.96 -13.93
N MET A 44 -2.10 10.48 -14.19
CA MET A 44 -2.42 9.05 -14.17
C MET A 44 -1.91 8.35 -15.44
N HIS A 45 -1.71 7.04 -15.36
CA HIS A 45 -1.25 6.22 -16.49
C HIS A 45 0.07 6.69 -17.12
N SER A 46 0.94 7.29 -16.31
CA SER A 46 2.21 7.89 -16.74
C SER A 46 3.39 7.18 -16.07
N PRO A 47 3.69 5.92 -16.43
CA PRO A 47 4.75 5.17 -15.79
C PRO A 47 6.12 5.78 -16.04
N LEU A 48 6.92 5.92 -14.97
CA LEU A 48 8.34 6.26 -15.04
C LEU A 48 9.08 5.15 -15.79
N ARG A 49 9.84 5.52 -16.80
CA ARG A 49 10.66 4.61 -17.61
C ARG A 49 12.14 4.72 -17.31
N GLN A 50 12.62 5.92 -17.01
CA GLN A 50 14.05 6.16 -16.79
C GLN A 50 14.27 7.40 -15.92
N ILE A 51 15.30 7.36 -15.11
CA ILE A 51 15.89 8.49 -14.43
C ILE A 51 17.14 8.88 -15.24
N ASN A 52 17.11 10.03 -15.88
CA ASN A 52 18.23 10.56 -16.65
C ASN A 52 19.15 11.37 -15.74
N LEU A 53 20.45 11.25 -15.91
CA LEU A 53 21.44 11.88 -15.06
C LEU A 53 22.24 12.95 -15.80
N ASN A 54 22.68 13.95 -15.05
CA ASN A 54 23.74 14.87 -15.43
C ASN A 54 25.13 14.18 -15.27
N GLU A 55 26.18 14.84 -15.73
CA GLU A 55 27.57 14.37 -15.59
C GLU A 55 28.00 14.21 -14.13
N ASP A 56 27.49 15.07 -13.24
CA ASP A 56 27.73 15.03 -11.79
C ASP A 56 26.86 14.01 -11.04
N SER A 57 26.16 13.14 -11.78
CA SER A 57 25.24 12.11 -11.25
C SER A 57 23.99 12.65 -10.55
N THR A 58 23.70 13.94 -10.60
CA THR A 58 22.39 14.46 -10.19
C THR A 58 21.32 14.13 -11.23
N VAL A 59 20.04 14.21 -10.85
CA VAL A 59 18.93 13.96 -11.80
C VAL A 59 18.81 15.11 -12.77
N LYS A 60 18.84 14.81 -14.08
CA LYS A 60 18.57 15.74 -15.17
C LYS A 60 17.06 15.82 -15.47
N SER A 61 16.43 14.66 -15.62
CA SER A 61 15.02 14.56 -15.97
C SER A 61 14.46 13.18 -15.64
N PHE A 62 13.14 13.06 -15.58
CA PHE A 62 12.42 11.80 -15.60
C PHE A 62 11.83 11.57 -16.99
N THR A 63 12.07 10.38 -17.57
CA THR A 63 11.37 9.94 -18.77
C THR A 63 10.12 9.17 -18.35
N ILE A 64 8.96 9.69 -18.69
CA ILE A 64 7.66 9.03 -18.53
C ILE A 64 7.13 8.58 -19.88
N ALA A 65 6.26 7.55 -19.89
CA ALA A 65 5.53 7.12 -21.08
C ALA A 65 4.04 7.21 -20.81
N SER A 66 3.27 7.66 -21.80
CA SER A 66 1.82 7.49 -21.77
C SER A 66 1.47 6.05 -22.11
N LEU A 67 0.52 5.44 -21.37
CA LEU A 67 0.02 4.10 -21.71
C LEU A 67 -0.84 4.11 -22.99
N ASN A 68 -1.42 5.25 -23.32
CA ASN A 68 -2.31 5.42 -24.48
C ASN A 68 -1.61 5.95 -25.73
N GLU A 69 -0.41 6.51 -25.55
CA GLU A 69 0.41 7.09 -26.62
C GLU A 69 1.80 6.48 -26.50
N ASN A 70 2.33 5.93 -27.58
CA ASN A 70 3.71 5.40 -27.60
C ASN A 70 4.78 6.50 -27.45
N GLU A 71 4.38 7.67 -26.96
CA GLU A 71 5.26 8.81 -26.77
C GLU A 71 5.92 8.80 -25.40
N LYS A 72 7.20 9.10 -25.39
CA LYS A 72 7.99 9.34 -24.19
C LYS A 72 8.12 10.85 -23.98
N LYS A 73 7.86 11.32 -22.77
CA LYS A 73 8.03 12.73 -22.39
C LYS A 73 9.10 12.83 -21.32
N GLU A 74 9.96 13.81 -21.44
CA GLU A 74 10.90 14.18 -20.37
C GLU A 74 10.30 15.26 -19.48
N LEU A 75 10.40 15.05 -18.18
CA LEU A 75 9.99 16.00 -17.15
C LEU A 75 11.22 16.48 -16.40
N THR A 76 11.37 17.80 -16.33
CA THR A 76 12.44 18.48 -15.58
C THR A 76 11.88 19.19 -14.36
N ALA A 77 12.64 19.21 -13.27
CA ALA A 77 12.29 19.87 -12.03
C ALA A 77 13.56 20.24 -11.23
N ASP A 78 13.41 21.09 -10.23
CA ASP A 78 14.50 21.43 -9.31
C ASP A 78 14.79 20.29 -8.31
N ALA A 79 13.75 19.54 -7.90
CA ALA A 79 13.84 18.41 -7.01
C ALA A 79 12.96 17.24 -7.49
N TYR A 80 13.45 16.04 -7.28
CA TYR A 80 12.80 14.80 -7.69
C TYR A 80 12.57 13.91 -6.47
N VAL A 81 11.39 13.27 -6.40
CA VAL A 81 11.04 12.37 -5.31
C VAL A 81 10.64 11.01 -5.87
N SER A 82 11.23 9.94 -5.33
CA SER A 82 10.70 8.60 -5.53
C SER A 82 9.85 8.20 -4.33
N ALA A 83 8.56 7.96 -4.57
CA ALA A 83 7.62 7.40 -3.60
C ALA A 83 7.17 5.97 -3.98
N MET A 84 7.92 5.33 -4.85
CA MET A 84 7.64 3.95 -5.31
C MET A 84 7.88 2.93 -4.18
N PRO A 85 7.17 1.79 -4.17
CA PRO A 85 7.54 0.65 -3.33
C PRO A 85 9.00 0.23 -3.56
N VAL A 86 9.68 -0.20 -2.50
CA VAL A 86 11.14 -0.45 -2.52
C VAL A 86 11.59 -1.40 -3.64
N ASP A 87 10.83 -2.47 -3.89
CA ASP A 87 11.21 -3.44 -4.93
C ASP A 87 11.10 -2.86 -6.36
N LEU A 88 10.14 -1.97 -6.61
CA LEU A 88 10.04 -1.27 -7.88
C LEU A 88 11.13 -0.21 -8.01
N PHE A 89 11.41 0.51 -6.93
CA PHE A 89 12.48 1.52 -6.94
C PHE A 89 13.85 0.89 -7.22
N LYS A 90 14.17 -0.27 -6.62
CA LYS A 90 15.42 -1.01 -6.92
C LYS A 90 15.64 -1.28 -8.41
N LEU A 91 14.57 -1.50 -9.17
CA LEU A 91 14.64 -1.71 -10.63
C LEU A 91 14.94 -0.42 -11.39
N MET A 92 14.60 0.74 -10.81
CA MET A 92 14.75 2.05 -11.44
C MET A 92 16.06 2.76 -11.08
N ILE A 93 16.81 2.26 -10.08
CA ILE A 93 18.08 2.87 -9.64
C ILE A 93 19.10 2.86 -10.77
N PRO A 94 19.61 4.04 -11.19
CA PRO A 94 20.67 4.14 -12.18
C PRO A 94 21.92 3.37 -11.78
N LYS A 95 22.64 2.83 -12.77
CA LYS A 95 23.85 2.03 -12.51
C LYS A 95 24.90 2.79 -11.69
N GLN A 96 25.03 4.10 -11.94
CA GLN A 96 25.96 4.99 -11.25
C GLN A 96 25.69 5.12 -9.75
N TRP A 97 24.43 4.91 -9.32
CA TRP A 97 24.05 5.03 -7.92
C TRP A 97 24.10 3.73 -7.14
N LYS A 98 24.12 2.58 -7.82
CA LYS A 98 24.04 1.25 -7.18
C LYS A 98 25.16 0.97 -6.17
N GLY A 99 26.35 1.58 -6.36
CA GLY A 99 27.47 1.44 -5.45
C GLY A 99 27.43 2.33 -4.21
N LEU A 100 26.48 3.28 -4.15
CA LEU A 100 26.35 4.13 -2.97
C LEU A 100 25.68 3.36 -1.82
N ASP A 101 26.22 3.52 -0.61
CA ASP A 101 25.77 2.79 0.59
C ASP A 101 24.24 2.85 0.79
N THR A 102 23.66 4.03 0.63
CA THR A 102 22.21 4.24 0.75
C THR A 102 21.39 3.34 -0.18
N PHE A 103 21.83 3.16 -1.41
CA PHE A 103 21.07 2.38 -2.40
C PHE A 103 21.41 0.89 -2.36
N SER A 104 22.65 0.52 -2.04
CA SER A 104 23.05 -0.89 -1.89
C SER A 104 22.35 -1.55 -0.70
N LYS A 105 22.12 -0.84 0.39
CA LYS A 105 21.37 -1.34 1.56
C LYS A 105 19.93 -1.73 1.24
N LEU A 106 19.32 -1.14 0.21
CA LEU A 106 17.95 -1.48 -0.18
C LEU A 106 17.81 -2.96 -0.61
N ASP A 107 18.87 -3.61 -1.02
CA ASP A 107 18.82 -5.03 -1.40
C ASP A 107 18.44 -5.95 -0.23
N GLY A 108 18.65 -5.50 1.01
CA GLY A 108 18.20 -6.18 2.22
C GLY A 108 16.71 -5.99 2.54
N LEU A 109 16.02 -5.03 1.90
CA LEU A 109 14.59 -4.79 2.06
C LEU A 109 13.81 -5.47 0.93
N ASN A 110 13.16 -6.58 1.23
CA ASN A 110 12.44 -7.37 0.23
C ASN A 110 10.95 -7.41 0.53
N GLY A 111 10.13 -7.19 -0.49
CA GLY A 111 8.68 -7.26 -0.40
C GLY A 111 8.18 -8.67 -0.12
N VAL A 112 7.10 -8.76 0.66
CA VAL A 112 6.37 -10.00 0.89
C VAL A 112 5.06 -10.00 0.10
N PRO A 113 4.60 -11.18 -0.35
CA PRO A 113 3.34 -11.28 -1.06
C PRO A 113 2.15 -11.07 -0.12
N VAL A 114 1.08 -10.52 -0.69
CA VAL A 114 -0.24 -10.44 -0.08
C VAL A 114 -1.27 -10.95 -1.09
N ILE A 115 -2.27 -11.66 -0.62
CA ILE A 115 -3.42 -12.09 -1.40
C ILE A 115 -4.67 -11.56 -0.72
N ASN A 116 -5.43 -10.74 -1.44
CA ASN A 116 -6.76 -10.32 -1.04
C ASN A 116 -7.79 -11.09 -1.85
N ILE A 117 -8.88 -11.51 -1.20
CA ILE A 117 -9.95 -12.26 -1.83
C ILE A 117 -11.26 -11.53 -1.58
N HIS A 118 -12.01 -11.32 -2.64
CA HIS A 118 -13.34 -10.73 -2.60
C HIS A 118 -14.35 -11.80 -3.01
N LEU A 119 -15.35 -12.05 -2.17
CA LEU A 119 -16.37 -13.06 -2.38
C LEU A 119 -17.76 -12.47 -2.25
N TRP A 120 -18.59 -12.64 -3.26
CA TRP A 120 -19.99 -12.22 -3.27
C TRP A 120 -20.90 -13.43 -3.09
N PHE A 121 -21.76 -13.39 -2.09
CA PHE A 121 -22.71 -14.45 -1.75
C PHE A 121 -24.14 -14.11 -2.14
N ASP A 122 -25.00 -15.10 -2.22
CA ASP A 122 -26.43 -14.94 -2.50
C ASP A 122 -27.27 -14.64 -1.24
N LYS A 123 -26.67 -14.76 -0.06
CA LYS A 123 -27.29 -14.49 1.24
C LYS A 123 -26.35 -13.75 2.17
N LYS A 124 -26.90 -13.17 3.22
CA LYS A 124 -26.15 -12.54 4.32
C LYS A 124 -25.47 -13.61 5.16
N LEU A 125 -24.19 -13.42 5.49
CA LEU A 125 -23.37 -14.31 6.33
C LEU A 125 -23.20 -13.77 7.75
N THR A 126 -23.24 -12.44 7.92
CA THR A 126 -23.02 -11.79 9.21
C THR A 126 -23.64 -10.40 9.20
N ASP A 127 -24.02 -9.91 10.40
CA ASP A 127 -24.48 -8.53 10.63
C ASP A 127 -23.41 -7.67 11.35
N ILE A 128 -22.18 -8.19 11.42
CA ILE A 128 -21.08 -7.51 12.12
C ILE A 128 -20.48 -6.45 11.22
N ASP A 129 -20.51 -5.20 11.66
CA ASP A 129 -20.08 -4.00 10.91
C ASP A 129 -18.61 -3.61 11.12
N HIS A 130 -17.76 -4.55 11.45
CA HIS A 130 -16.35 -4.31 11.71
C HIS A 130 -15.43 -5.43 11.24
N LEU A 131 -14.12 -5.18 11.28
CA LEU A 131 -13.09 -6.13 10.93
C LEU A 131 -13.06 -7.29 11.93
N LEU A 132 -13.06 -8.50 11.41
CA LEU A 132 -12.97 -9.72 12.19
C LEU A 132 -11.60 -10.36 12.02
N PHE A 133 -11.02 -10.75 13.16
CA PHE A 133 -9.80 -11.56 13.21
C PHE A 133 -10.15 -13.00 13.44
N SER A 134 -9.53 -13.88 12.67
CA SER A 134 -9.79 -15.32 12.72
C SER A 134 -8.57 -16.10 13.18
N ARG A 135 -8.81 -17.27 13.79
CA ARG A 135 -7.77 -18.28 14.06
C ARG A 135 -7.58 -19.26 12.90
N SER A 136 -8.27 -19.04 11.78
CA SER A 136 -8.06 -19.85 10.59
C SER A 136 -6.59 -19.75 10.14
N PRO A 137 -5.96 -20.85 9.73
CA PRO A 137 -4.60 -20.82 9.22
C PRO A 137 -4.46 -20.08 7.89
N LEU A 138 -5.58 -19.90 7.16
CA LEU A 138 -5.59 -19.27 5.84
C LEU A 138 -6.24 -17.87 5.83
N LEU A 139 -7.23 -17.63 6.68
CA LEU A 139 -8.02 -16.39 6.71
C LEU A 139 -7.73 -15.64 8.00
N SER A 140 -6.74 -14.76 7.98
CA SER A 140 -6.33 -14.02 9.19
C SER A 140 -7.30 -12.89 9.56
N VAL A 141 -7.83 -12.22 8.56
CA VAL A 141 -8.67 -11.03 8.70
C VAL A 141 -9.71 -11.02 7.59
N TYR A 142 -10.93 -10.62 7.94
CA TYR A 142 -12.02 -10.43 6.97
C TYR A 142 -13.04 -9.40 7.48
N ALA A 143 -13.79 -8.81 6.54
CA ALA A 143 -14.92 -7.93 6.83
C ALA A 143 -16.03 -8.15 5.80
N ASP A 144 -17.28 -7.89 6.21
CA ASP A 144 -18.41 -7.84 5.28
C ASP A 144 -18.56 -6.43 4.75
N MET A 145 -18.05 -6.20 3.54
CA MET A 145 -18.06 -4.90 2.87
C MET A 145 -19.47 -4.45 2.48
N SER A 146 -20.45 -5.38 2.42
CA SER A 146 -21.85 -5.01 2.20
C SER A 146 -22.51 -4.32 3.40
N ILE A 147 -21.78 -4.19 4.51
CA ILE A 147 -22.20 -3.45 5.71
C ILE A 147 -21.33 -2.19 5.86
N THR A 148 -20.04 -2.29 5.61
CA THR A 148 -19.08 -1.25 5.94
C THR A 148 -18.79 -0.28 4.79
N CYS A 149 -19.13 -0.63 3.54
CA CYS A 149 -18.82 0.16 2.34
C CYS A 149 -20.09 0.46 1.55
N LYS A 150 -20.42 1.74 1.38
CA LYS A 150 -21.64 2.20 0.70
C LYS A 150 -21.80 1.67 -0.73
N GLU A 151 -20.69 1.57 -1.46
CA GLU A 151 -20.70 1.07 -2.85
C GLU A 151 -21.09 -0.41 -2.95
N TYR A 152 -21.00 -1.17 -1.86
CA TYR A 152 -21.33 -2.60 -1.78
C TYR A 152 -22.55 -2.88 -0.88
N GLU A 153 -23.20 -1.85 -0.36
CA GLU A 153 -24.33 -1.99 0.57
C GLU A 153 -25.40 -2.92 0.03
N ASP A 154 -25.69 -3.98 0.77
CA ASP A 154 -26.75 -4.94 0.46
C ASP A 154 -27.26 -5.55 1.77
N PRO A 155 -28.52 -5.32 2.15
CA PRO A 155 -29.08 -5.86 3.39
C PRO A 155 -29.30 -7.40 3.35
N ASN A 156 -29.35 -8.00 2.17
CA ASN A 156 -29.72 -9.41 1.99
C ASN A 156 -28.53 -10.31 1.61
N ARG A 157 -27.40 -9.72 1.23
CA ARG A 157 -26.25 -10.43 0.66
C ARG A 157 -24.98 -9.95 1.27
N SER A 158 -24.00 -10.86 1.39
CA SER A 158 -22.66 -10.51 1.86
C SER A 158 -21.67 -10.33 0.70
N MET A 159 -20.82 -9.34 0.86
CA MET A 159 -19.59 -9.19 0.10
C MET A 159 -18.42 -9.20 1.07
N LEU A 160 -17.75 -10.37 1.18
CA LEU A 160 -16.59 -10.49 2.05
C LEU A 160 -15.31 -10.04 1.35
N GLU A 161 -14.54 -9.20 2.04
CA GLU A 161 -13.13 -8.98 1.74
C GLU A 161 -12.27 -9.67 2.78
N LEU A 162 -11.30 -10.48 2.31
CA LEU A 162 -10.47 -11.33 3.16
C LEU A 162 -9.00 -11.16 2.81
N VAL A 163 -8.15 -11.22 3.85
CA VAL A 163 -6.70 -11.34 3.69
C VAL A 163 -6.30 -12.80 3.87
N PHE A 164 -5.75 -13.37 2.82
CA PHE A 164 -5.33 -14.77 2.77
C PHE A 164 -3.86 -14.93 3.16
N ALA A 165 -3.57 -15.80 4.09
CA ALA A 165 -2.23 -16.06 4.61
C ALA A 165 -2.01 -17.57 4.84
N PRO A 166 -0.78 -18.06 4.71
CA PRO A 166 0.43 -17.36 4.29
C PRO A 166 0.49 -17.20 2.77
N ALA A 167 0.45 -15.96 2.29
CA ALA A 167 0.43 -15.67 0.86
C ALA A 167 1.66 -16.23 0.10
N LYS A 168 2.81 -16.37 0.78
CA LYS A 168 4.05 -16.91 0.22
C LYS A 168 3.84 -18.30 -0.43
N ASP A 169 3.06 -19.16 0.21
CA ASP A 169 2.88 -20.55 -0.23
C ASP A 169 1.78 -20.67 -1.29
N TRP A 170 0.98 -19.61 -1.46
CA TRP A 170 -0.21 -19.61 -2.31
C TRP A 170 -0.14 -18.66 -3.50
N ILE A 171 0.83 -17.74 -3.55
CA ILE A 171 0.90 -16.70 -4.58
C ILE A 171 0.95 -17.25 -6.00
N ASN A 172 1.54 -18.44 -6.17
CA ASN A 172 1.66 -19.13 -7.46
C ASN A 172 0.53 -20.15 -7.74
N LYS A 173 -0.39 -20.35 -6.80
CA LYS A 173 -1.56 -21.23 -7.00
C LYS A 173 -2.58 -20.55 -7.92
N SER A 174 -3.45 -21.36 -8.53
CA SER A 174 -4.55 -20.80 -9.32
C SER A 174 -5.53 -20.02 -8.44
N ASP A 175 -6.30 -19.10 -9.04
CA ASP A 175 -7.33 -18.38 -8.31
C ASP A 175 -8.41 -19.34 -7.78
N GLN A 176 -8.72 -20.41 -8.55
CA GLN A 176 -9.67 -21.42 -8.13
C GLN A 176 -9.19 -22.19 -6.89
N ASP A 177 -7.92 -22.64 -6.84
CA ASP A 177 -7.36 -23.32 -5.67
C ASP A 177 -7.44 -22.44 -4.40
N ILE A 178 -7.17 -21.15 -4.56
CA ILE A 178 -7.23 -20.18 -3.47
C ILE A 178 -8.67 -20.02 -2.99
N VAL A 179 -9.62 -19.90 -3.91
CA VAL A 179 -11.04 -19.75 -3.58
C VAL A 179 -11.58 -21.04 -2.92
N ASP A 180 -11.24 -22.20 -3.45
CA ASP A 180 -11.67 -23.48 -2.88
C ASP A 180 -11.18 -23.64 -1.43
N ALA A 181 -9.89 -23.36 -1.18
CA ALA A 181 -9.33 -23.37 0.17
C ALA A 181 -10.01 -22.32 1.09
N THR A 182 -10.31 -21.14 0.55
CA THR A 182 -11.04 -20.09 1.27
C THR A 182 -12.45 -20.56 1.66
N MET A 183 -13.16 -21.19 0.74
CA MET A 183 -14.51 -21.70 0.99
C MET A 183 -14.52 -22.81 2.05
N GLU A 184 -13.51 -23.69 2.08
CA GLU A 184 -13.37 -24.69 3.14
C GLU A 184 -13.16 -24.06 4.53
N GLU A 185 -12.38 -22.99 4.62
CA GLU A 185 -12.23 -22.26 5.88
C GLU A 185 -13.51 -21.50 6.27
N LEU A 186 -14.21 -20.88 5.31
CA LEU A 186 -15.47 -20.18 5.58
C LEU A 186 -16.58 -21.13 6.06
N LYS A 187 -16.63 -22.38 5.58
CA LYS A 187 -17.54 -23.41 6.09
C LYS A 187 -17.31 -23.72 7.57
N LYS A 188 -16.06 -23.63 8.04
CA LYS A 188 -15.71 -23.79 9.46
C LYS A 188 -16.09 -22.57 10.30
N LEU A 189 -15.97 -21.37 9.73
CA LEU A 189 -16.28 -20.10 10.40
C LEU A 189 -17.79 -19.83 10.45
N PHE A 190 -18.53 -20.23 9.43
CA PHE A 190 -19.96 -20.02 9.27
C PHE A 190 -20.73 -21.33 9.00
N PRO A 191 -20.63 -22.36 9.86
CA PRO A 191 -21.15 -23.69 9.55
C PRO A 191 -22.65 -23.67 9.25
N THR A 192 -23.45 -22.88 9.95
CA THR A 192 -24.91 -22.81 9.75
C THR A 192 -25.32 -22.24 8.38
N HIS A 193 -24.44 -21.46 7.74
CA HIS A 193 -24.72 -20.83 6.44
C HIS A 193 -24.38 -21.73 5.25
N PHE A 194 -23.55 -22.75 5.45
CA PHE A 194 -23.07 -23.63 4.37
C PHE A 194 -23.60 -25.08 4.47
N MET A 195 -24.50 -25.35 5.39
CA MET A 195 -25.10 -26.67 5.58
C MET A 195 -26.60 -26.63 5.32
N GLY A 196 -27.19 -27.81 4.97
CA GLY A 196 -28.62 -27.99 4.77
C GLY A 196 -29.14 -27.49 3.42
N ASP A 197 -30.48 -27.52 3.28
CA ASP A 197 -31.18 -27.22 2.03
C ASP A 197 -31.16 -25.72 1.69
N ASN A 198 -31.02 -24.87 2.70
CA ASN A 198 -31.00 -23.41 2.56
C ASN A 198 -29.58 -22.83 2.61
N LYS A 199 -28.59 -23.56 2.12
CA LYS A 199 -27.20 -23.13 2.11
C LYS A 199 -26.96 -21.85 1.31
N THR A 200 -25.94 -21.10 1.71
CA THR A 200 -25.43 -19.92 0.99
C THR A 200 -24.52 -20.35 -0.15
N ASN A 201 -24.66 -19.71 -1.30
CA ASN A 201 -23.86 -20.01 -2.48
C ASN A 201 -22.97 -18.82 -2.86
N LEU A 202 -21.76 -19.14 -3.29
CA LEU A 202 -20.84 -18.17 -3.88
C LEU A 202 -21.34 -17.80 -5.29
N ARG A 203 -21.54 -16.50 -5.55
CA ARG A 203 -21.99 -15.97 -6.84
C ARG A 203 -20.84 -15.53 -7.72
N LYS A 204 -19.84 -14.88 -7.11
CA LYS A 204 -18.70 -14.29 -7.81
C LYS A 204 -17.52 -14.21 -6.86
N TYR A 205 -16.32 -14.27 -7.40
CA TYR A 205 -15.09 -14.00 -6.66
C TYR A 205 -14.11 -13.15 -7.46
N LYS A 206 -13.18 -12.53 -6.74
CA LYS A 206 -11.98 -11.91 -7.29
C LYS A 206 -10.80 -12.19 -6.37
N VAL A 207 -9.72 -12.70 -6.92
CA VAL A 207 -8.45 -12.85 -6.22
C VAL A 207 -7.49 -11.78 -6.70
N VAL A 208 -6.90 -11.03 -5.78
CA VAL A 208 -5.91 -9.99 -6.05
C VAL A 208 -4.58 -10.43 -5.44
N LYS A 209 -3.63 -10.75 -6.29
CA LYS A 209 -2.29 -11.19 -5.93
C LYS A 209 -1.31 -10.04 -6.05
N THR A 210 -0.66 -9.69 -4.96
CA THR A 210 0.41 -8.68 -4.93
C THR A 210 1.71 -9.36 -4.50
N PRO A 211 2.57 -9.76 -5.44
CA PRO A 211 3.76 -10.57 -5.14
C PRO A 211 4.78 -9.87 -4.23
N ARG A 212 4.83 -8.53 -4.28
CA ARG A 212 5.74 -7.69 -3.48
C ARG A 212 4.95 -6.49 -2.97
N SER A 213 4.22 -6.68 -1.88
CA SER A 213 3.34 -5.65 -1.31
C SER A 213 4.14 -4.70 -0.41
N VAL A 214 4.46 -5.16 0.78
CA VAL A 214 5.21 -4.40 1.79
C VAL A 214 6.55 -5.07 2.06
N TYR A 215 7.59 -4.32 2.46
CA TYR A 215 8.85 -4.94 2.81
C TYR A 215 8.71 -5.80 4.09
N LYS A 216 9.44 -6.90 4.14
CA LYS A 216 9.45 -7.79 5.30
C LYS A 216 10.21 -7.13 6.45
N ALA A 217 9.50 -6.82 7.53
CA ALA A 217 10.09 -6.31 8.75
C ALA A 217 10.78 -7.47 9.51
N VAL A 218 12.09 -7.58 9.38
CA VAL A 218 12.93 -8.54 10.09
C VAL A 218 13.86 -7.82 11.06
N THR A 219 14.47 -8.55 12.00
CA THR A 219 15.50 -8.02 12.89
C THR A 219 16.63 -7.40 12.06
N GLY A 220 17.07 -6.19 12.44
CA GLY A 220 18.12 -5.45 11.73
C GLY A 220 17.63 -4.65 10.49
N CYS A 221 16.40 -4.80 10.04
CA CYS A 221 15.91 -4.09 8.85
C CYS A 221 15.91 -2.54 9.02
N GLN A 222 15.91 -2.05 10.25
CA GLN A 222 15.94 -0.61 10.54
C GLN A 222 17.21 0.07 9.99
N GLU A 223 18.35 -0.59 10.05
CA GLU A 223 19.64 -0.08 9.58
C GLU A 223 19.71 -0.03 8.04
N LEU A 224 18.83 -0.75 7.36
CA LEU A 224 18.73 -0.79 5.90
C LEU A 224 17.83 0.31 5.32
N ARG A 225 17.06 0.98 6.18
CA ARG A 225 16.09 1.99 5.76
C ARG A 225 16.80 3.33 5.50
N PRO A 226 16.70 3.89 4.28
CA PRO A 226 17.31 5.16 3.94
C PRO A 226 16.58 6.33 4.59
N SER A 227 17.27 7.44 4.81
CA SER A 227 16.64 8.71 5.11
C SER A 227 15.89 9.26 3.89
N GLN A 228 15.01 10.25 4.09
CA GLN A 228 14.30 10.90 3.00
C GLN A 228 15.25 11.72 2.10
N LYS A 229 16.33 12.26 2.66
CA LYS A 229 17.40 12.90 1.88
C LYS A 229 18.36 11.81 1.39
N SER A 230 18.44 11.66 0.07
CA SER A 230 19.39 10.75 -0.56
C SER A 230 20.79 11.40 -0.66
N PRO A 231 21.85 10.64 -0.99
CA PRO A 231 23.17 11.20 -1.29
C PRO A 231 23.20 12.03 -2.59
N ILE A 232 22.15 11.96 -3.40
CA ILE A 232 22.03 12.73 -4.64
C ILE A 232 21.32 14.05 -4.35
N LYS A 233 22.00 15.17 -4.63
CA LYS A 233 21.62 16.52 -4.20
C LYS A 233 20.15 16.89 -4.48
N ASN A 234 19.63 16.55 -5.65
CA ASN A 234 18.26 16.90 -6.06
C ASN A 234 17.30 15.70 -6.08
N PHE A 235 17.64 14.61 -5.39
CA PHE A 235 16.81 13.39 -5.37
C PHE A 235 16.48 12.98 -3.95
N PHE A 236 15.20 12.78 -3.68
CA PHE A 236 14.65 12.47 -2.37
C PHE A 236 13.85 11.18 -2.40
N LEU A 237 13.68 10.56 -1.23
CA LEU A 237 12.98 9.30 -1.06
C LEU A 237 11.78 9.47 -0.13
N ALA A 238 10.67 8.90 -0.52
CA ALA A 238 9.50 8.71 0.30
C ALA A 238 9.02 7.26 0.16
N GLY A 239 8.20 6.80 1.07
CA GLY A 239 7.68 5.45 1.12
C GLY A 239 7.84 4.84 2.50
N ASP A 240 7.05 3.83 2.79
CA ASP A 240 7.03 3.14 4.07
C ASP A 240 8.38 2.54 4.44
N TYR A 241 9.21 2.21 3.45
CA TYR A 241 10.55 1.65 3.60
C TYR A 241 11.63 2.68 4.03
N THR A 242 11.35 3.99 3.94
CA THR A 242 12.30 5.02 4.39
C THR A 242 12.26 5.20 5.91
N MET A 243 13.29 5.81 6.49
CA MET A 243 13.43 5.97 7.94
C MET A 243 12.32 6.86 8.52
N GLN A 244 11.46 6.27 9.33
CA GLN A 244 10.42 6.92 10.13
C GLN A 244 9.98 5.95 11.25
N LYS A 245 9.13 6.40 12.16
CA LYS A 245 8.80 5.65 13.39
C LYS A 245 7.93 4.40 13.21
N TYR A 246 7.25 4.24 12.05
CA TYR A 246 6.42 3.07 11.77
C TYR A 246 7.18 2.05 10.91
N LEU A 247 6.72 0.80 10.94
CA LEU A 247 7.14 -0.23 9.99
C LEU A 247 6.32 -0.12 8.69
N ALA A 248 6.45 -1.12 7.83
CA ALA A 248 5.72 -1.23 6.56
C ALA A 248 4.21 -1.03 6.76
N SER A 249 3.71 0.15 6.42
CA SER A 249 2.30 0.54 6.60
C SER A 249 1.96 1.81 5.82
N MET A 250 0.67 2.03 5.59
CA MET A 250 0.18 3.28 4.99
C MET A 250 0.52 4.50 5.87
N GLU A 251 0.41 4.38 7.19
CA GLU A 251 0.79 5.44 8.15
C GLU A 251 2.27 5.81 7.99
N GLY A 252 3.15 4.80 7.86
CA GLY A 252 4.57 5.01 7.59
C GLY A 252 4.82 5.70 6.26
N ALA A 253 4.08 5.34 5.22
CA ALA A 253 4.18 5.97 3.91
C ALA A 253 3.78 7.45 3.96
N VAL A 254 2.66 7.79 4.60
CA VAL A 254 2.22 9.19 4.77
C VAL A 254 3.22 10.00 5.56
N LEU A 255 3.70 9.47 6.69
CA LEU A 255 4.71 10.16 7.51
C LEU A 255 6.00 10.37 6.71
N SER A 256 6.43 9.39 5.92
CA SER A 256 7.63 9.53 5.08
C SER A 256 7.49 10.66 4.05
N GLY A 257 6.31 10.82 3.46
CA GLY A 257 6.00 11.91 2.54
C GLY A 257 6.12 13.29 3.21
N LYS A 258 5.62 13.43 4.44
CA LYS A 258 5.77 14.67 5.23
C LYS A 258 7.23 14.98 5.52
N LEU A 259 7.99 13.99 6.00
CA LEU A 259 9.42 14.15 6.29
C LEU A 259 10.24 14.45 5.02
N CYS A 260 9.84 13.87 3.88
CA CYS A 260 10.45 14.17 2.59
C CYS A 260 10.21 15.64 2.18
N ALA A 261 8.97 16.10 2.29
CA ALA A 261 8.63 17.51 2.01
C ALA A 261 9.39 18.48 2.92
N GLU A 262 9.53 18.17 4.21
CA GLU A 262 10.35 18.96 5.14
C GLU A 262 11.83 18.99 4.72
N SER A 263 12.36 17.86 4.22
CA SER A 263 13.75 17.78 3.75
C SER A 263 13.97 18.62 2.51
N ILE A 264 13.02 18.65 1.58
CA ILE A 264 13.04 19.48 0.38
C ILE A 264 12.96 20.97 0.77
N ASN A 265 12.04 21.33 1.65
CA ASN A 265 11.88 22.71 2.11
C ASN A 265 13.16 23.25 2.78
N LYS A 266 13.85 22.46 3.58
CA LYS A 266 15.14 22.84 4.18
C LYS A 266 16.24 23.07 3.15
N GLU A 267 16.20 22.36 2.04
CA GLU A 267 17.22 22.45 0.97
C GLU A 267 16.95 23.63 0.02
N TYR A 268 15.70 23.81 -0.40
CA TYR A 268 15.32 24.72 -1.48
C TYR A 268 14.58 25.97 -1.03
N CYS A 269 13.78 25.87 0.03
CA CYS A 269 13.05 27.00 0.57
C CYS A 269 13.82 27.48 1.81
N LYS A 270 14.58 28.58 1.68
CA LYS A 270 15.22 29.27 2.82
C LYS A 270 14.14 29.97 3.67
N ILE A 271 13.17 29.20 4.18
CA ILE A 271 12.19 29.73 5.14
C ILE A 271 12.88 29.72 6.50
N PRO A 272 12.96 30.87 7.21
CA PRO A 272 13.48 30.90 8.57
C PRO A 272 12.68 29.93 9.44
N GLN A 273 13.38 29.09 10.19
CA GLN A 273 12.78 28.23 11.20
C GLN A 273 12.28 29.12 12.36
N ASN A 274 11.10 29.71 12.21
CA ASN A 274 10.36 30.33 13.30
C ASN A 274 8.90 29.95 13.10
N VAL A 275 8.53 28.78 13.63
CA VAL A 275 7.28 28.57 14.37
C VAL A 275 7.46 27.25 15.14
N SER A 276 7.72 27.39 16.40
CA SER A 276 7.65 26.34 17.44
C SER A 276 6.20 25.90 17.67
#